data_d956a08cf57ee4c23536e88a3ee103dd
#
_entry.id   d956a08cf57ee4c23536e88a3ee103dd
#
_cell.length_a   1.000
_cell.length_b   1.000
_cell.length_c   1.000
_cell.angle_alpha   90.00
_cell.angle_beta   90.00
_cell.angle_gamma   90.00
#
_symmetry.space_group_name_H-M   'P 1'
#
loop_
_entity.id
_entity.type
_entity.pdbx_description
1 polymer ?
#
loop_
_entity_poly.entity_id
_entity_poly.type
_entity_poly.pdbx_seq_one_letter_code
_entity_poly.pdbx_strand_id
1 'polypeptide(L)'
;MNLAEPPPENDVVRLDTLTADHKEVVLATPVAESMWQWMPVMPTGTSLEAYMDHSLDMKGTDAFHPFYVVDKATGEFAGLAAFERVSRTHRRLEIGFVWHPEKYRGTAIVPATQLALLTRAHEARFRRISYFVPEQNERAIRAFSKMGAQREGLIRNYMRTAGGTWANM
;
A
#
# COMPACT_ATOMS: atom_id res chain seq x y z
N MET A 1 9.90 16.41 -8.09
CA MET A 1 8.78 15.74 -8.77
C MET A 1 7.72 15.41 -7.73
N ASN A 2 6.46 15.58 -8.07
CA ASN A 2 5.33 15.16 -7.23
C ASN A 2 5.23 13.63 -7.22
N LEU A 3 4.90 13.02 -6.09
CA LEU A 3 4.75 11.58 -5.96
C LEU A 3 3.40 11.07 -6.50
N ALA A 4 2.39 11.93 -6.52
CA ALA A 4 1.02 11.58 -6.92
C ALA A 4 0.62 12.11 -8.30
N GLU A 5 1.31 13.15 -8.81
CA GLU A 5 0.93 13.79 -10.06
C GLU A 5 2.10 13.92 -11.05
N PRO A 6 1.90 13.56 -12.33
CA PRO A 6 0.74 12.82 -12.84
C PRO A 6 0.62 11.45 -12.16
N PRO A 7 -0.55 10.76 -12.21
CA PRO A 7 -0.73 9.46 -11.57
C PRO A 7 0.36 8.46 -11.95
N PRO A 8 0.94 7.72 -10.99
CA PRO A 8 1.85 6.62 -11.31
C PRO A 8 1.12 5.56 -12.13
N GLU A 9 1.66 5.16 -13.27
CA GLU A 9 1.01 4.15 -14.12
C GLU A 9 2.02 3.33 -14.93
N ASN A 10 1.55 2.24 -15.50
CA ASN A 10 2.19 1.43 -16.53
C ASN A 10 1.12 0.82 -17.46
N ASP A 11 1.47 -0.15 -18.28
CA ASP A 11 0.53 -0.76 -19.24
C ASP A 11 -0.62 -1.52 -18.55
N VAL A 12 -0.46 -1.91 -17.32
CA VAL A 12 -1.40 -2.79 -16.58
C VAL A 12 -2.26 -2.01 -15.58
N VAL A 13 -1.68 -1.07 -14.84
CA VAL A 13 -2.37 -0.32 -13.78
C VAL A 13 -2.17 1.18 -13.89
N ARG A 14 -3.15 1.92 -13.36
CA ARG A 14 -3.04 3.34 -13.03
C ARG A 14 -3.37 3.55 -11.55
N LEU A 15 -2.62 4.40 -10.90
CA LEU A 15 -2.75 4.71 -9.48
C LEU A 15 -3.27 6.13 -9.31
N ASP A 16 -4.58 6.26 -9.22
CA ASP A 16 -5.23 7.55 -9.00
C ASP A 16 -5.08 7.97 -7.54
N THR A 17 -4.92 9.26 -7.28
CA THR A 17 -4.91 9.77 -5.89
C THR A 17 -6.23 9.42 -5.22
N LEU A 18 -6.18 8.81 -4.04
CA LEU A 18 -7.37 8.42 -3.30
C LEU A 18 -8.23 9.63 -2.94
N THR A 19 -9.54 9.54 -3.19
CA THR A 19 -10.53 10.58 -2.85
C THR A 19 -11.74 9.97 -2.15
N ALA A 20 -12.59 10.83 -1.56
CA ALA A 20 -13.82 10.39 -0.93
C ALA A 20 -14.78 9.71 -1.92
N ASP A 21 -14.75 10.09 -3.20
CA ASP A 21 -15.61 9.51 -4.24
C ASP A 21 -15.31 8.03 -4.48
N HIS A 22 -14.12 7.57 -4.13
CA HIS A 22 -13.75 6.15 -4.24
C HIS A 22 -14.33 5.29 -3.12
N LYS A 23 -14.86 5.91 -2.04
CA LYS A 23 -15.27 5.20 -0.81
C LYS A 23 -16.36 4.15 -1.09
N GLU A 24 -17.36 4.51 -1.88
CA GLU A 24 -18.48 3.60 -2.20
C GLU A 24 -17.98 2.32 -2.86
N VAL A 25 -17.15 2.42 -3.89
CA VAL A 25 -16.60 1.26 -4.62
C VAL A 25 -15.70 0.41 -3.73
N VAL A 26 -14.86 1.04 -2.92
CA VAL A 26 -13.96 0.33 -2.00
C VAL A 26 -14.75 -0.44 -0.97
N LEU A 27 -15.78 0.17 -0.35
CA LEU A 27 -16.60 -0.47 0.69
C LEU A 27 -17.52 -1.56 0.15
N ALA A 28 -17.93 -1.48 -1.12
CA ALA A 28 -18.70 -2.54 -1.78
C ALA A 28 -17.84 -3.77 -2.12
N THR A 29 -16.50 -3.65 -2.02
CA THR A 29 -15.61 -4.75 -2.38
C THR A 29 -15.51 -5.77 -1.25
N PRO A 30 -15.74 -7.07 -1.51
CA PRO A 30 -15.62 -8.11 -0.50
C PRO A 30 -14.21 -8.19 0.10
N VAL A 31 -14.13 -8.26 1.41
CA VAL A 31 -12.88 -8.36 2.18
C VAL A 31 -12.83 -9.69 2.92
N ALA A 32 -11.79 -10.46 2.67
CA ALA A 32 -11.56 -11.68 3.45
C ALA A 32 -11.16 -11.31 4.89
N GLU A 33 -11.78 -11.95 5.88
CA GLU A 33 -11.51 -11.72 7.31
C GLU A 33 -10.01 -11.93 7.64
N SER A 34 -9.37 -12.87 6.97
CA SER A 34 -7.92 -13.13 7.10
C SER A 34 -7.02 -11.95 6.71
N MET A 35 -7.55 -10.92 6.07
CA MET A 35 -6.80 -9.71 5.76
C MET A 35 -6.38 -8.97 7.04
N TRP A 36 -7.28 -8.90 8.02
CA TRP A 36 -7.10 -8.09 9.23
C TRP A 36 -5.93 -8.53 10.11
N GLN A 37 -5.52 -9.78 10.03
CA GLN A 37 -4.35 -10.29 10.76
C GLN A 37 -3.03 -9.59 10.39
N TRP A 38 -2.97 -8.98 9.19
CA TRP A 38 -1.77 -8.30 8.68
C TRP A 38 -1.88 -6.79 8.66
N MET A 39 -3.09 -6.26 8.87
CA MET A 39 -3.34 -4.83 8.80
C MET A 39 -3.07 -4.18 10.17
N PRO A 40 -2.54 -2.95 10.20
CA PRO A 40 -2.40 -2.22 11.45
C PRO A 40 -3.77 -1.91 12.04
N VAL A 41 -3.84 -1.80 13.38
CA VAL A 41 -5.00 -1.21 14.02
C VAL A 41 -5.07 0.28 13.66
N MET A 42 -6.23 0.75 13.22
CA MET A 42 -6.46 2.17 12.94
C MET A 42 -7.00 2.88 14.19
N PRO A 43 -6.70 4.16 14.39
CA PRO A 43 -7.28 4.94 15.51
C PRO A 43 -8.81 4.95 15.49
N THR A 44 -9.41 4.89 14.30
CA THR A 44 -10.85 4.94 14.06
C THR A 44 -11.54 3.56 14.05
N GLY A 45 -10.78 2.47 14.20
CA GLY A 45 -11.33 1.10 14.22
C GLY A 45 -10.60 0.12 13.30
N THR A 46 -11.21 -1.05 13.09
CA THR A 46 -10.64 -2.17 12.31
C THR A 46 -11.54 -2.57 11.14
N SER A 47 -12.13 -1.61 10.46
CA SER A 47 -12.96 -1.82 9.27
C SER A 47 -12.29 -1.21 8.04
N LEU A 48 -12.72 -1.62 6.86
CA LEU A 48 -12.27 -1.01 5.60
C LEU A 48 -12.65 0.48 5.54
N GLU A 49 -13.78 0.86 6.14
CA GLU A 49 -14.18 2.25 6.28
C GLU A 49 -13.20 3.05 7.13
N ALA A 50 -12.85 2.54 8.32
CA ALA A 50 -11.85 3.18 9.19
C ALA A 50 -10.50 3.32 8.48
N TYR A 51 -10.14 2.35 7.66
CA TYR A 51 -8.92 2.36 6.86
C TYR A 51 -8.95 3.45 5.77
N MET A 52 -10.10 3.59 5.09
CA MET A 52 -10.32 4.64 4.12
C MET A 52 -10.30 6.03 4.76
N ASP A 53 -11.02 6.20 5.86
CA ASP A 53 -11.10 7.49 6.58
C ASP A 53 -9.72 7.92 7.06
N HIS A 54 -8.96 7.04 7.68
CA HIS A 54 -7.57 7.32 8.06
C HIS A 54 -6.71 7.74 6.85
N SER A 55 -6.85 7.04 5.72
CA SER A 55 -6.09 7.36 4.51
C SER A 55 -6.45 8.73 3.94
N LEU A 56 -7.72 9.12 4.01
CA LEU A 56 -8.20 10.43 3.55
C LEU A 56 -7.74 11.55 4.50
N ASP A 57 -7.79 11.32 5.80
CA ASP A 57 -7.32 12.28 6.81
C ASP A 57 -5.81 12.56 6.68
N MET A 58 -5.02 11.53 6.42
CA MET A 58 -3.57 11.65 6.26
C MET A 58 -3.13 12.20 4.91
N LYS A 59 -3.99 12.18 3.90
CA LYS A 59 -3.70 12.62 2.52
C LYS A 59 -3.16 14.06 2.41
N GLY A 60 -3.55 14.93 3.31
CA GLY A 60 -3.11 16.35 3.31
C GLY A 60 -1.68 16.57 3.78
N THR A 61 -0.97 15.52 4.20
CA THR A 61 0.41 15.61 4.68
C THR A 61 1.41 15.26 3.57
N ASP A 62 2.55 15.94 3.53
CA ASP A 62 3.65 15.59 2.60
C ASP A 62 4.23 14.19 2.88
N ALA A 63 3.89 13.59 4.03
CA ALA A 63 4.42 12.31 4.47
C ALA A 63 3.59 11.10 4.00
N PHE A 64 2.38 11.31 3.45
CA PHE A 64 1.46 10.24 3.08
C PHE A 64 0.72 10.53 1.78
N HIS A 65 0.83 9.62 0.81
CA HIS A 65 0.18 9.72 -0.49
C HIS A 65 -0.56 8.42 -0.81
N PRO A 66 -1.87 8.34 -0.50
CA PRO A 66 -2.68 7.15 -0.76
C PRO A 66 -3.19 7.11 -2.21
N PHE A 67 -3.25 5.92 -2.76
CA PHE A 67 -3.68 5.64 -4.13
C PHE A 67 -4.82 4.63 -4.19
N TYR A 68 -5.70 4.88 -5.14
CA TYR A 68 -6.71 3.97 -5.65
C TYR A 68 -6.15 3.31 -6.93
N VAL A 69 -6.00 2.01 -6.91
CA VAL A 69 -5.42 1.26 -8.03
C VAL A 69 -6.52 0.87 -9.00
N VAL A 70 -6.33 1.20 -10.26
CA VAL A 70 -7.23 0.86 -11.38
C VAL A 70 -6.56 -0.20 -12.26
N ASP A 71 -7.29 -1.27 -12.55
CA ASP A 71 -6.94 -2.21 -13.62
C ASP A 71 -7.24 -1.56 -14.98
N LYS A 72 -6.23 -1.27 -15.78
CA LYS A 72 -6.40 -0.57 -17.07
C LYS A 72 -7.16 -1.39 -18.11
N ALA A 73 -7.18 -2.71 -17.98
CA ALA A 73 -7.89 -3.58 -18.93
C ALA A 73 -9.41 -3.51 -18.73
N THR A 74 -9.88 -3.33 -17.49
CA THR A 74 -11.31 -3.35 -17.16
C THR A 74 -11.84 -2.00 -16.70
N GLY A 75 -10.98 -1.09 -16.26
CA GLY A 75 -11.35 0.15 -15.60
C GLY A 75 -11.81 -0.04 -14.14
N GLU A 76 -11.75 -1.26 -13.61
CA GLU A 76 -12.25 -1.60 -12.27
C GLU A 76 -11.24 -1.28 -11.17
N PHE A 77 -11.78 -1.12 -9.96
CA PHE A 77 -10.98 -1.04 -8.73
C PHE A 77 -10.17 -2.32 -8.51
N ALA A 78 -8.87 -2.16 -8.37
CA ALA A 78 -7.94 -3.27 -8.23
C ALA A 78 -7.16 -3.26 -6.90
N GLY A 79 -7.28 -2.22 -6.07
CA GLY A 79 -6.65 -2.20 -4.76
C GLY A 79 -6.32 -0.80 -4.24
N LEU A 80 -5.70 -0.80 -3.07
CA LEU A 80 -5.17 0.39 -2.40
C LEU A 80 -3.67 0.24 -2.21
N ALA A 81 -2.96 1.36 -2.22
CA ALA A 81 -1.53 1.43 -1.89
C ALA A 81 -1.19 2.84 -1.43
N ALA A 82 -0.06 3.03 -0.76
CA ALA A 82 0.39 4.37 -0.40
C ALA A 82 1.92 4.49 -0.41
N PHE A 83 2.40 5.71 -0.66
CA PHE A 83 3.68 6.14 -0.11
C PHE A 83 3.44 6.71 1.28
N GLU A 84 4.21 6.24 2.23
CA GLU A 84 4.15 6.70 3.62
C GLU A 84 5.54 7.01 4.18
N ARG A 85 5.57 7.72 5.31
CA ARG A 85 6.82 8.13 5.97
C ARG A 85 7.80 8.81 5.02
N VAL A 86 7.28 9.58 4.08
CA VAL A 86 8.06 10.28 3.07
C VAL A 86 8.97 11.30 3.73
N SER A 87 10.27 11.19 3.49
CA SER A 87 11.28 12.14 3.91
C SER A 87 12.11 12.60 2.70
N ARG A 88 11.81 13.78 2.20
CA ARG A 88 12.52 14.36 1.04
C ARG A 88 13.96 14.69 1.39
N THR A 89 14.21 15.19 2.58
CA THR A 89 15.57 15.50 3.07
C THR A 89 16.48 14.27 3.06
N HIS A 90 15.96 13.12 3.51
CA HIS A 90 16.71 11.87 3.55
C HIS A 90 16.52 11.01 2.29
N ARG A 91 15.71 11.47 1.33
CA ARG A 91 15.37 10.74 0.09
C ARG A 91 14.93 9.30 0.39
N ARG A 92 14.07 9.13 1.39
CA ARG A 92 13.51 7.84 1.78
C ARG A 92 12.00 7.89 1.85
N LEU A 93 11.37 6.79 1.54
CA LEU A 93 9.94 6.57 1.72
C LEU A 93 9.67 5.09 1.99
N GLU A 94 8.46 4.82 2.41
CA GLU A 94 7.92 3.48 2.57
C GLU A 94 6.78 3.28 1.57
N ILE A 95 6.68 2.07 1.01
CA ILE A 95 5.48 1.63 0.30
C ILE A 95 4.70 0.75 1.27
N GLY A 96 3.52 1.21 1.64
CA GLY A 96 2.63 0.55 2.58
C GLY A 96 1.17 0.68 2.19
N PHE A 97 0.26 0.35 3.12
CA PHE A 97 -1.17 0.36 2.87
C PHE A 97 -1.59 -0.44 1.63
N VAL A 98 -0.83 -1.49 1.30
CA VAL A 98 -1.06 -2.30 0.11
C VAL A 98 -2.12 -3.35 0.39
N TRP A 99 -3.24 -3.23 -0.29
CA TRP A 99 -4.29 -4.22 -0.29
C TRP A 99 -4.87 -4.39 -1.70
N HIS A 100 -5.10 -5.63 -2.08
CA HIS A 100 -5.76 -5.98 -3.33
C HIS A 100 -6.92 -6.96 -3.05
N PRO A 101 -8.09 -6.78 -3.71
CA PRO A 101 -9.16 -7.77 -3.70
C PRO A 101 -8.65 -9.16 -4.09
N GLU A 102 -9.29 -10.19 -3.56
CA GLU A 102 -8.81 -11.57 -3.72
C GLU A 102 -8.66 -11.98 -5.18
N LYS A 103 -9.58 -11.54 -6.05
CA LYS A 103 -9.54 -11.82 -7.49
C LYS A 103 -8.26 -11.35 -8.20
N TYR A 104 -7.55 -10.38 -7.64
CA TYR A 104 -6.30 -9.85 -8.20
C TYR A 104 -5.04 -10.46 -7.59
N ARG A 105 -5.17 -11.25 -6.52
CA ARG A 105 -4.01 -11.90 -5.90
C ARG A 105 -3.42 -12.96 -6.80
N GLY A 106 -2.11 -12.93 -6.99
CA GLY A 106 -1.41 -13.86 -7.90
C GLY A 106 -1.52 -13.50 -9.39
N THR A 107 -2.17 -12.38 -9.73
CA THR A 107 -2.23 -11.85 -11.09
C THR A 107 -1.12 -10.83 -11.36
N ALA A 108 -1.05 -10.31 -12.60
CA ALA A 108 -0.12 -9.25 -12.99
C ALA A 108 -0.37 -7.90 -12.26
N ILE A 109 -1.56 -7.67 -11.71
CA ILE A 109 -1.95 -6.43 -11.05
C ILE A 109 -1.03 -6.10 -9.87
N VAL A 110 -0.77 -7.09 -9.00
CA VAL A 110 0.03 -6.85 -7.78
C VAL A 110 1.47 -6.43 -8.11
N PRO A 111 2.24 -7.16 -8.93
CA PRO A 111 3.59 -6.72 -9.30
C PRO A 111 3.59 -5.45 -10.16
N ALA A 112 2.58 -5.22 -11.01
CA ALA A 112 2.46 -3.98 -11.78
C ALA A 112 2.23 -2.76 -10.89
N THR A 113 1.40 -2.88 -9.84
CA THR A 113 1.22 -1.83 -8.82
C THR A 113 2.54 -1.47 -8.16
N GLN A 114 3.32 -2.47 -7.74
CA GLN A 114 4.62 -2.24 -7.13
C GLN A 114 5.60 -1.59 -8.11
N LEU A 115 5.62 -2.04 -9.37
CA LEU A 115 6.47 -1.45 -10.40
C LEU A 115 6.14 0.03 -10.62
N ALA A 116 4.87 0.40 -10.73
CA ALA A 116 4.45 1.79 -10.89
C ALA A 116 4.92 2.68 -9.73
N LEU A 117 4.76 2.20 -8.49
CA LEU A 117 5.22 2.90 -7.29
C LEU A 117 6.75 3.03 -7.25
N LEU A 118 7.49 1.95 -7.50
CA LEU A 118 8.95 1.95 -7.51
C LEU A 118 9.50 2.88 -8.60
N THR A 119 8.92 2.85 -9.80
CA THR A 119 9.29 3.74 -10.90
C THR A 119 9.09 5.20 -10.49
N ARG A 120 7.92 5.56 -9.95
CA ARG A 120 7.64 6.91 -9.48
C ARG A 120 8.58 7.36 -8.38
N ALA A 121 8.87 6.51 -7.40
CA ALA A 121 9.81 6.84 -6.33
C ALA A 121 11.23 7.09 -6.87
N HIS A 122 11.66 6.27 -7.85
CA HIS A 122 12.96 6.44 -8.52
C HIS A 122 13.03 7.74 -9.32
N GLU A 123 12.02 8.04 -10.14
CA GLU A 123 11.91 9.29 -10.90
C GLU A 123 11.92 10.52 -9.98
N ALA A 124 11.26 10.43 -8.83
CA ALA A 124 11.25 11.46 -7.79
C ALA A 124 12.56 11.51 -6.97
N ARG A 125 13.60 10.75 -7.39
CA ARG A 125 14.92 10.74 -6.79
C ARG A 125 15.02 10.21 -5.36
N PHE A 126 14.07 9.38 -4.95
CA PHE A 126 14.21 8.63 -3.69
C PHE A 126 15.27 7.54 -3.84
N ARG A 127 16.10 7.38 -2.82
CA ARG A 127 17.23 6.42 -2.81
C ARG A 127 16.94 5.22 -1.91
N ARG A 128 16.07 5.42 -0.93
CA ARG A 128 15.67 4.39 0.02
C ARG A 128 14.17 4.17 -0.08
N ILE A 129 13.79 2.98 -0.51
CA ILE A 129 12.41 2.53 -0.53
C ILE A 129 12.35 1.31 0.38
N SER A 130 11.45 1.34 1.36
CA SER A 130 11.32 0.27 2.35
C SER A 130 9.90 -0.29 2.39
N TYR A 131 9.81 -1.51 2.87
CA TYR A 131 8.58 -2.20 3.19
C TYR A 131 8.68 -2.70 4.62
N PHE A 132 7.64 -2.50 5.41
CA PHE A 132 7.51 -3.15 6.70
C PHE A 132 6.45 -4.24 6.60
N VAL A 133 6.84 -5.47 6.87
CA VAL A 133 6.01 -6.66 6.66
C VAL A 133 6.02 -7.51 7.92
N PRO A 134 4.85 -7.88 8.47
CA PRO A 134 4.81 -8.82 9.59
C PRO A 134 5.61 -10.09 9.29
N GLU A 135 6.48 -10.49 10.23
CA GLU A 135 7.42 -11.62 9.99
C GLU A 135 6.71 -12.93 9.63
N GLN A 136 5.46 -13.12 10.10
CA GLN A 136 4.66 -14.30 9.79
C GLN A 136 3.97 -14.19 8.42
N ASN A 137 3.99 -13.01 7.76
CA ASN A 137 3.41 -12.85 6.42
C ASN A 137 4.39 -13.33 5.33
N GLU A 138 4.71 -14.62 5.38
CA GLU A 138 5.67 -15.24 4.44
C GLU A 138 5.30 -15.02 2.97
N ARG A 139 4.00 -14.94 2.67
CA ARG A 139 3.54 -14.66 1.30
C ARG A 139 4.03 -13.32 0.79
N ALA A 140 3.86 -12.27 1.59
CA ALA A 140 4.33 -10.93 1.24
C ALA A 140 5.87 -10.89 1.18
N ILE A 141 6.55 -11.48 2.15
CA ILE A 141 8.02 -11.56 2.18
C ILE A 141 8.55 -12.24 0.90
N ARG A 142 7.97 -13.38 0.50
CA ARG A 142 8.35 -14.06 -0.76
C ARG A 142 8.06 -13.20 -1.99
N ALA A 143 6.94 -12.48 -2.01
CA ALA A 143 6.60 -11.61 -3.13
C ALA A 143 7.60 -10.47 -3.29
N PHE A 144 7.94 -9.78 -2.21
CA PHE A 144 8.93 -8.70 -2.23
C PHE A 144 10.34 -9.20 -2.56
N SER A 145 10.75 -10.35 -2.02
CA SER A 145 12.05 -10.95 -2.36
C SER A 145 12.16 -11.30 -3.85
N LYS A 146 11.07 -11.78 -4.48
CA LYS A 146 11.03 -12.03 -5.93
C LYS A 146 11.17 -10.75 -6.76
N MET A 147 10.77 -9.61 -6.23
CA MET A 147 10.93 -8.30 -6.86
C MET A 147 12.31 -7.67 -6.58
N GLY A 148 13.21 -8.36 -5.88
CA GLY A 148 14.56 -7.91 -5.59
C GLY A 148 14.71 -7.16 -4.27
N ALA A 149 13.68 -7.07 -3.44
CA ALA A 149 13.81 -6.50 -2.10
C ALA A 149 14.69 -7.39 -1.21
N GLN A 150 15.53 -6.75 -0.41
CA GLN A 150 16.42 -7.42 0.53
C GLN A 150 15.88 -7.29 1.95
N ARG A 151 15.85 -8.39 2.69
CA ARG A 151 15.53 -8.35 4.11
C ARG A 151 16.71 -7.79 4.89
N GLU A 152 16.51 -6.69 5.61
CA GLU A 152 17.59 -6.00 6.32
C GLU A 152 17.55 -6.22 7.83
N GLY A 153 16.44 -6.69 8.37
CA GLY A 153 16.35 -6.92 9.81
C GLY A 153 14.97 -7.34 10.28
N LEU A 154 14.84 -7.38 11.60
CA LEU A 154 13.61 -7.65 12.32
C LEU A 154 13.45 -6.64 13.44
N ILE A 155 12.36 -5.88 13.42
CA ILE A 155 11.99 -4.93 14.47
C ILE A 155 10.93 -5.58 15.33
N ARG A 156 11.25 -5.82 16.60
CA ARG A 156 10.36 -6.51 17.53
C ARG A 156 9.24 -5.60 18.03
N ASN A 157 8.03 -6.17 18.17
CA ASN A 157 6.84 -5.49 18.73
C ASN A 157 6.56 -4.13 18.07
N TYR A 158 6.72 -4.09 16.74
CA TYR A 158 6.68 -2.83 15.99
C TYR A 158 5.27 -2.33 15.76
N MET A 159 4.32 -3.21 15.54
CA MET A 159 2.96 -2.87 15.16
C MET A 159 1.94 -3.73 15.90
N ARG A 160 0.84 -3.12 16.33
CA ARG A 160 -0.34 -3.86 16.77
C ARG A 160 -1.25 -4.12 15.57
N THR A 161 -1.55 -5.37 15.31
CA THR A 161 -2.44 -5.75 14.21
C THR A 161 -3.90 -5.53 14.57
N ALA A 162 -4.77 -5.39 13.57
CA ALA A 162 -6.21 -5.33 13.73
C ALA A 162 -6.78 -6.61 14.40
N GLY A 163 -6.07 -7.73 14.28
CA GLY A 163 -6.35 -8.96 15.01
C GLY A 163 -5.98 -8.94 16.50
N GLY A 164 -5.45 -7.81 16.99
CA GLY A 164 -5.17 -7.60 18.42
C GLY A 164 -3.81 -8.09 18.91
N THR A 165 -2.97 -8.64 18.05
CA THR A 165 -1.63 -9.14 18.38
C THR A 165 -0.55 -8.12 18.06
N TRP A 166 0.60 -8.22 18.74
CA TRP A 166 1.80 -7.46 18.38
C TRP A 166 2.58 -8.22 17.30
N ALA A 167 2.94 -7.52 16.24
CA ALA A 167 3.73 -8.07 15.15
C ALA A 167 5.16 -7.52 15.17
N ASN A 168 6.11 -8.40 14.91
CA ASN A 168 7.46 -8.02 14.49
C ASN A 168 7.44 -7.74 12.97
N MET A 169 8.28 -6.79 12.53
CA MET A 169 8.34 -6.35 11.15
C MET A 169 9.72 -6.55 10.55
#